data_e799141706e33dbafc2393a2cdec9ede
#
_entry.id   e799141706e33dbafc2393a2cdec9ede
#
_cell.length_a   1.000
_cell.length_b   1.000
_cell.length_c   1.000
_cell.angle_alpha   90.00
_cell.angle_beta   90.00
_cell.angle_gamma   90.00
#
_symmetry.space_group_name_H-M   'P 1'
#
loop_
_entity.id
_entity.type
_entity.pdbx_description
1 polymer ?
#
loop_
_entity_poly.entity_id
_entity_poly.type
_entity_poly.pdbx_seq_one_letter_code
_entity_poly.pdbx_strand_id
1 'polypeptide(L)'
;MDINKIKKAILEEVESVKERDPAARSTFEILLTYSGLHAVLIYRLAHKLHKDKLYTLARALSQVGKFLTGIEIHPGATIGKGLFIDHGTGVVIGETAEIGDNCILYQGVTLGGTGKGKGKRHPTLGNNVMVGCGAKVLGPFKIGDNVKIAANAVVLEEIPENSTAVGAPARVVRRNGIKVTQDLDQIHIPDPISQELCRQRIKIEELEKQIKELKNK
;
A
#
# COMPACT_ATOMS: atom_id res chain seq x y z
N MET A 1 -14.86 13.57 25.02
CA MET A 1 -13.76 12.76 24.44
C MET A 1 -12.58 12.90 25.38
N ASP A 2 -12.03 11.78 25.86
CA ASP A 2 -10.94 11.80 26.86
C ASP A 2 -9.63 12.28 26.20
N ILE A 3 -9.14 13.43 26.63
CA ILE A 3 -7.94 14.10 26.10
C ILE A 3 -6.71 13.16 26.21
N ASN A 4 -6.63 12.35 27.27
CA ASN A 4 -5.53 11.42 27.47
C ASN A 4 -5.53 10.29 26.43
N LYS A 5 -6.71 9.81 26.02
CA LYS A 5 -6.83 8.81 24.95
C LYS A 5 -6.41 9.37 23.59
N ILE A 6 -6.76 10.63 23.31
CA ILE A 6 -6.36 11.30 22.05
C ILE A 6 -4.84 11.48 22.03
N LYS A 7 -4.28 12.01 23.11
CA LYS A 7 -2.83 12.21 23.23
C LYS A 7 -2.07 10.90 23.04
N LYS A 8 -2.55 9.81 23.67
CA LYS A 8 -1.96 8.48 23.51
C LYS A 8 -2.00 8.00 22.07
N ALA A 9 -3.14 8.13 21.39
CA ALA A 9 -3.29 7.73 19.99
C ALA A 9 -2.35 8.52 19.05
N ILE A 10 -2.21 9.84 19.26
CA ILE A 10 -1.27 10.67 18.48
C ILE A 10 0.18 10.24 18.72
N LEU A 11 0.55 9.94 19.98
CA LEU A 11 1.91 9.49 20.30
C LEU A 11 2.22 8.12 19.68
N GLU A 12 1.26 7.20 19.64
CA GLU A 12 1.41 5.90 18.98
C GLU A 12 1.67 6.06 17.46
N GLU A 13 0.95 6.97 16.79
CA GLU A 13 1.19 7.26 15.35
C GLU A 13 2.56 7.94 15.14
N VAL A 14 2.98 8.84 16.04
CA VAL A 14 4.32 9.49 15.97
C VAL A 14 5.44 8.47 16.16
N GLU A 15 5.29 7.56 17.12
CA GLU A 15 6.30 6.52 17.37
C GLU A 15 6.44 5.59 16.17
N SER A 16 5.33 5.23 15.53
CA SER A 16 5.33 4.47 14.28
C SER A 16 6.13 5.16 13.15
N VAL A 17 6.11 6.49 13.07
CA VAL A 17 6.93 7.24 12.11
C VAL A 17 8.41 7.15 12.47
N LYS A 18 8.78 7.37 13.74
CA LYS A 18 10.17 7.32 14.19
C LYS A 18 10.85 5.97 13.97
N GLU A 19 10.09 4.89 14.20
CA GLU A 19 10.60 3.53 14.01
C GLU A 19 10.90 3.20 12.55
N ARG A 20 10.23 3.89 11.62
CA ARG A 20 10.24 3.53 10.20
C ARG A 20 11.00 4.49 9.31
N ASP A 21 11.02 5.76 9.66
CA ASP A 21 11.72 6.78 8.88
C ASP A 21 13.07 7.13 9.53
N PRO A 22 14.19 6.71 8.92
CA PRO A 22 15.52 7.05 9.42
C PRO A 22 15.81 8.56 9.43
N ALA A 23 15.05 9.36 8.65
CA ALA A 23 15.19 10.82 8.57
C ALA A 23 14.45 11.54 9.70
N ALA A 24 13.59 10.86 10.45
CA ALA A 24 12.81 11.44 11.54
C ALA A 24 13.69 11.78 12.76
N ARG A 25 13.94 13.07 13.01
CA ARG A 25 14.87 13.53 14.06
C ARG A 25 14.21 13.76 15.41
N SER A 26 12.98 14.28 15.42
CA SER A 26 12.29 14.64 16.66
C SER A 26 10.76 14.53 16.53
N THR A 27 10.09 14.34 17.67
CA THR A 27 8.63 14.37 17.76
C THR A 27 8.04 15.68 17.22
N PHE A 28 8.70 16.80 17.50
CA PHE A 28 8.26 18.13 17.06
C PHE A 28 8.31 18.26 15.53
N GLU A 29 9.40 17.82 14.91
CA GLU A 29 9.55 17.80 13.45
C GLU A 29 8.46 16.92 12.80
N ILE A 30 8.23 15.70 13.32
CA ILE A 30 7.20 14.80 12.81
C ILE A 30 5.80 15.44 12.89
N LEU A 31 5.44 16.02 14.03
CA LEU A 31 4.15 16.69 14.20
C LEU A 31 3.97 17.91 13.30
N LEU A 32 5.05 18.58 12.92
CA LEU A 32 5.00 19.79 12.11
C LEU A 32 5.04 19.51 10.59
N THR A 33 5.79 18.50 10.16
CA THR A 33 6.20 18.38 8.74
C THR A 33 5.71 17.12 8.03
N TYR A 34 5.22 16.10 8.74
CA TYR A 34 4.85 14.83 8.13
C TYR A 34 3.40 14.83 7.62
N SER A 35 3.24 15.04 6.33
CA SER A 35 1.92 15.09 5.66
C SER A 35 1.14 13.78 5.83
N GLY A 36 1.80 12.62 5.83
CA GLY A 36 1.19 11.32 6.07
C GLY A 36 0.53 11.23 7.45
N LEU A 37 1.24 11.68 8.49
CA LEU A 37 0.68 11.75 9.85
C LEU A 37 -0.54 12.68 9.92
N HIS A 38 -0.44 13.88 9.32
CA HIS A 38 -1.55 14.84 9.30
C HIS A 38 -2.78 14.25 8.61
N ALA A 39 -2.59 13.57 7.46
CA ALA A 39 -3.68 12.91 6.73
C ALA A 39 -4.37 11.84 7.58
N VAL A 40 -3.61 11.00 8.30
CA VAL A 40 -4.16 9.95 9.18
C VAL A 40 -4.93 10.58 10.34
N LEU A 41 -4.41 11.63 10.98
CA LEU A 41 -5.09 12.29 12.09
C LEU A 41 -6.40 12.97 11.64
N ILE A 42 -6.40 13.66 10.50
CA ILE A 42 -7.61 14.25 9.90
C ILE A 42 -8.62 13.15 9.54
N TYR A 43 -8.14 12.05 8.95
CA TYR A 43 -8.98 10.90 8.65
C TYR A 43 -9.64 10.31 9.92
N ARG A 44 -8.91 10.11 11.02
CA ARG A 44 -9.47 9.57 12.27
C ARG A 44 -10.68 10.42 12.74
N LEU A 45 -10.57 11.75 12.63
CA LEU A 45 -11.67 12.66 12.96
C LEU A 45 -12.83 12.54 11.96
N ALA A 46 -12.54 12.57 10.66
CA ALA A 46 -13.53 12.43 9.60
C ALA A 46 -14.27 11.07 9.67
N HIS A 47 -13.55 9.99 9.98
CA HIS A 47 -14.12 8.65 10.17
C HIS A 47 -15.08 8.61 11.36
N LYS A 48 -14.77 9.30 12.47
CA LYS A 48 -15.70 9.43 13.59
C LYS A 48 -16.98 10.13 13.18
N LEU A 49 -16.90 11.26 12.48
CA LEU A 49 -18.07 11.97 11.95
C LEU A 49 -18.90 11.08 11.00
N HIS A 50 -18.21 10.26 10.18
CA HIS A 50 -18.88 9.30 9.29
C HIS A 50 -19.63 8.23 10.08
N LYS A 51 -19.04 7.69 11.16
CA LYS A 51 -19.73 6.74 12.07
C LYS A 51 -20.93 7.36 12.77
N ASP A 52 -20.84 8.64 13.09
CA ASP A 52 -21.94 9.41 13.66
C ASP A 52 -23.00 9.83 12.60
N LYS A 53 -22.90 9.28 11.36
CA LYS A 53 -23.79 9.52 10.20
C LYS A 53 -23.78 10.97 9.69
N LEU A 54 -22.82 11.78 10.07
CA LEU A 54 -22.60 13.13 9.57
C LEU A 54 -21.80 13.11 8.25
N TYR A 55 -22.32 12.40 7.24
CA TYR A 55 -21.59 12.03 6.02
C TYR A 55 -21.04 13.23 5.25
N THR A 56 -21.84 14.27 5.06
CA THR A 56 -21.42 15.47 4.31
C THR A 56 -20.28 16.19 5.01
N LEU A 57 -20.37 16.35 6.34
CA LEU A 57 -19.33 16.98 7.14
C LEU A 57 -18.05 16.16 7.17
N ALA A 58 -18.18 14.83 7.32
CA ALA A 58 -17.06 13.91 7.24
C ALA A 58 -16.33 14.01 5.88
N ARG A 59 -17.11 14.07 4.79
CA ARG A 59 -16.55 14.21 3.44
C ARG A 59 -15.91 15.58 3.21
N ALA A 60 -16.53 16.66 3.69
CA ALA A 60 -15.93 18.00 3.63
C ALA A 60 -14.57 18.05 4.35
N LEU A 61 -14.50 17.51 5.57
CA LEU A 61 -13.25 17.42 6.34
C LEU A 61 -12.20 16.58 5.61
N SER A 62 -12.59 15.47 5.00
CA SER A 62 -11.69 14.64 4.17
C SER A 62 -11.12 15.44 2.98
N GLN A 63 -11.91 16.30 2.32
CA GLN A 63 -11.41 17.16 1.24
C GLN A 63 -10.44 18.24 1.74
N VAL A 64 -10.68 18.80 2.91
CA VAL A 64 -9.71 19.71 3.56
C VAL A 64 -8.39 18.97 3.81
N GLY A 65 -8.45 17.75 4.35
CA GLY A 65 -7.25 16.91 4.53
C GLY A 65 -6.49 16.67 3.23
N LYS A 66 -7.20 16.31 2.15
CA LYS A 66 -6.61 16.16 0.82
C LYS A 66 -5.91 17.44 0.32
N PHE A 67 -6.58 18.58 0.49
CA PHE A 67 -6.02 19.88 0.07
C PHE A 67 -4.72 20.21 0.82
N LEU A 68 -4.67 19.97 2.13
CA LEU A 68 -3.53 20.29 2.97
C LEU A 68 -2.35 19.31 2.80
N THR A 69 -2.64 18.04 2.52
CA THR A 69 -1.63 16.97 2.56
C THR A 69 -1.32 16.34 1.21
N GLY A 70 -2.16 16.56 0.19
CA GLY A 70 -2.08 15.86 -1.08
C GLY A 70 -2.52 14.38 -1.02
N ILE A 71 -3.10 13.93 0.12
CA ILE A 71 -3.49 12.55 0.38
C ILE A 71 -5.01 12.47 0.53
N GLU A 72 -5.66 11.65 -0.29
CA GLU A 72 -7.09 11.43 -0.20
C GLU A 72 -7.41 10.15 0.58
N ILE A 73 -8.05 10.29 1.74
CA ILE A 73 -8.59 9.16 2.50
C ILE A 73 -10.11 9.35 2.65
N HIS A 74 -10.88 8.40 2.09
CA HIS A 74 -12.33 8.45 2.26
C HIS A 74 -12.71 8.16 3.71
N PRO A 75 -13.61 8.94 4.33
CA PRO A 75 -13.95 8.77 5.75
C PRO A 75 -14.65 7.43 6.07
N GLY A 76 -15.20 6.76 5.06
CA GLY A 76 -15.79 5.42 5.20
C GLY A 76 -14.76 4.28 5.26
N ALA A 77 -13.52 4.50 4.86
CA ALA A 77 -12.47 3.49 4.95
C ALA A 77 -12.27 3.02 6.40
N THR A 78 -11.80 1.80 6.59
CA THR A 78 -11.43 1.26 7.91
C THR A 78 -9.93 1.05 7.94
N ILE A 79 -9.25 1.74 8.85
CA ILE A 79 -7.78 1.72 8.95
C ILE A 79 -7.36 1.33 10.36
N GLY A 80 -6.53 0.32 10.47
CA GLY A 80 -5.92 -0.17 11.70
C GLY A 80 -4.94 0.82 12.33
N LYS A 81 -4.06 0.35 13.20
CA LYS A 81 -3.06 1.17 13.90
C LYS A 81 -1.75 1.21 13.11
N GLY A 82 -0.98 2.27 13.33
CA GLY A 82 0.38 2.35 12.80
C GLY A 82 0.45 2.39 11.27
N LEU A 83 -0.56 2.97 10.59
CA LEU A 83 -0.45 3.23 9.15
C LEU A 83 0.60 4.32 8.93
N PHE A 84 1.69 3.94 8.25
CA PHE A 84 2.71 4.89 7.81
C PHE A 84 2.54 5.24 6.34
N ILE A 85 2.33 6.53 6.04
CA ILE A 85 2.27 7.05 4.67
C ILE A 85 3.52 7.87 4.42
N ASP A 86 4.44 7.32 3.65
CA ASP A 86 5.70 7.96 3.32
C ASP A 86 5.57 8.81 2.06
N HIS A 87 6.07 10.05 2.11
CA HIS A 87 5.90 11.11 1.12
C HIS A 87 4.44 11.49 0.83
N GLY A 88 3.60 10.54 0.56
CA GLY A 88 2.14 10.57 0.55
C GLY A 88 1.47 11.26 -0.64
N THR A 89 2.11 12.16 -1.37
CA THR A 89 1.47 12.90 -2.47
C THR A 89 0.80 11.95 -3.46
N GLY A 90 -0.50 12.18 -3.73
CA GLY A 90 -1.27 11.38 -4.68
C GLY A 90 -1.72 10.01 -4.17
N VAL A 91 -1.58 9.73 -2.87
CA VAL A 91 -2.21 8.53 -2.26
C VAL A 91 -3.72 8.70 -2.26
N VAL A 92 -4.44 7.64 -2.66
CA VAL A 92 -5.90 7.58 -2.65
C VAL A 92 -6.36 6.30 -1.96
N ILE A 93 -7.12 6.44 -0.89
CA ILE A 93 -7.75 5.33 -0.15
C ILE A 93 -9.28 5.46 -0.29
N GLY A 94 -9.88 4.50 -1.00
CA GLY A 94 -11.31 4.52 -1.33
C GLY A 94 -12.23 4.14 -0.17
N GLU A 95 -13.53 4.37 -0.36
CA GLU A 95 -14.59 4.30 0.67
C GLU A 95 -14.65 2.99 1.44
N THR A 96 -14.61 1.86 0.74
CA THR A 96 -14.74 0.53 1.36
C THR A 96 -13.39 -0.19 1.50
N ALA A 97 -12.28 0.57 1.43
CA ALA A 97 -10.96 0.01 1.70
C ALA A 97 -10.83 -0.35 3.19
N GLU A 98 -10.19 -1.48 3.43
CA GLU A 98 -9.82 -1.92 4.77
C GLU A 98 -8.30 -2.08 4.80
N ILE A 99 -7.67 -1.57 5.85
CA ILE A 99 -6.21 -1.61 6.03
C ILE A 99 -5.96 -2.13 7.44
N GLY A 100 -5.21 -3.22 7.54
CA GLY A 100 -4.77 -3.80 8.80
C GLY A 100 -3.76 -2.93 9.56
N ASP A 101 -3.16 -3.50 10.58
CA ASP A 101 -2.18 -2.79 11.40
C ASP A 101 -0.80 -2.75 10.72
N ASN A 102 -0.03 -1.71 11.03
CA ASN A 102 1.38 -1.56 10.65
C ASN A 102 1.64 -1.58 9.14
N CYS A 103 0.70 -1.11 8.33
CA CYS A 103 0.88 -1.00 6.89
C CYS A 103 1.71 0.23 6.51
N ILE A 104 2.38 0.13 5.34
CA ILE A 104 3.18 1.20 4.76
C ILE A 104 2.67 1.48 3.35
N LEU A 105 2.36 2.75 3.07
CA LEU A 105 1.96 3.21 1.73
C LEU A 105 2.91 4.32 1.28
N TYR A 106 3.41 4.21 0.07
CA TYR A 106 4.22 5.27 -0.55
C TYR A 106 3.38 6.20 -1.42
N GLN A 107 3.99 7.30 -1.87
CA GLN A 107 3.34 8.28 -2.74
C GLN A 107 2.71 7.63 -3.99
N GLY A 108 1.61 8.19 -4.45
CA GLY A 108 0.91 7.76 -5.66
C GLY A 108 0.20 6.42 -5.57
N VAL A 109 0.18 5.77 -4.41
CA VAL A 109 -0.56 4.52 -4.19
C VAL A 109 -2.07 4.76 -4.31
N THR A 110 -2.78 3.83 -4.97
CA THR A 110 -4.24 3.86 -5.05
C THR A 110 -4.82 2.54 -4.54
N LEU A 111 -5.63 2.61 -3.49
CA LEU A 111 -6.51 1.53 -3.06
C LEU A 111 -7.90 1.81 -3.64
N GLY A 112 -8.12 1.37 -4.89
CA GLY A 112 -9.23 1.75 -5.74
C GLY A 112 -10.31 0.67 -5.84
N GLY A 113 -11.52 1.10 -6.18
CA GLY A 113 -12.63 0.21 -6.49
C GLY A 113 -12.72 -0.09 -7.97
N THR A 114 -13.37 -1.21 -8.30
CA THR A 114 -13.76 -1.59 -9.65
C THR A 114 -15.28 -1.68 -9.77
N GLY A 115 -15.82 -1.28 -10.93
CA GLY A 115 -17.24 -1.36 -11.22
C GLY A 115 -18.12 -0.31 -10.54
N LYS A 116 -19.45 -0.44 -10.71
CA LYS A 116 -20.47 0.52 -10.23
C LYS A 116 -21.23 0.04 -8.99
N GLY A 117 -20.84 -1.08 -8.40
CA GLY A 117 -21.50 -1.65 -7.22
C GLY A 117 -21.41 -0.74 -5.99
N LYS A 118 -22.50 -0.67 -5.21
CA LYS A 118 -22.55 0.13 -3.97
C LYS A 118 -21.92 -0.56 -2.75
N GLY A 119 -21.58 -1.85 -2.83
CA GLY A 119 -21.01 -2.62 -1.74
C GLY A 119 -19.49 -2.52 -1.63
N LYS A 120 -18.89 -3.57 -1.06
CA LYS A 120 -17.42 -3.72 -1.00
C LYS A 120 -16.86 -3.72 -2.43
N ARG A 121 -16.03 -2.72 -2.75
CA ARG A 121 -15.43 -2.51 -4.08
C ARG A 121 -13.95 -2.13 -4.03
N HIS A 122 -13.42 -1.86 -2.84
CA HIS A 122 -12.02 -1.52 -2.61
C HIS A 122 -11.32 -2.66 -1.88
N PRO A 123 -9.99 -2.77 -1.97
CA PRO A 123 -9.25 -3.88 -1.40
C PRO A 123 -9.25 -3.91 0.12
N THR A 124 -8.96 -5.09 0.65
CA THR A 124 -8.62 -5.32 2.06
C THR A 124 -7.14 -5.66 2.15
N LEU A 125 -6.35 -4.85 2.83
CA LEU A 125 -4.97 -5.15 3.18
C LEU A 125 -4.92 -5.79 4.56
N GLY A 126 -4.18 -6.89 4.70
CA GLY A 126 -3.84 -7.49 5.98
C GLY A 126 -2.87 -6.63 6.79
N ASN A 127 -2.23 -7.23 7.79
CA ASN A 127 -1.26 -6.55 8.64
C ASN A 127 0.14 -6.54 8.00
N ASN A 128 0.95 -5.54 8.33
CA ASN A 128 2.34 -5.40 7.86
C ASN A 128 2.48 -5.40 6.32
N VAL A 129 1.48 -4.90 5.60
CA VAL A 129 1.52 -4.81 4.14
C VAL A 129 2.26 -3.56 3.72
N MET A 130 3.23 -3.71 2.81
CA MET A 130 3.93 -2.58 2.17
C MET A 130 3.46 -2.42 0.73
N VAL A 131 3.06 -1.22 0.36
CA VAL A 131 2.64 -0.87 -1.00
C VAL A 131 3.59 0.19 -1.55
N GLY A 132 4.43 -0.20 -2.49
CA GLY A 132 5.44 0.64 -3.12
C GLY A 132 4.87 1.80 -3.91
N CYS A 133 5.72 2.79 -4.20
CA CYS A 133 5.32 4.04 -4.85
C CYS A 133 4.60 3.80 -6.18
N GLY A 134 3.53 4.56 -6.41
CA GLY A 134 2.76 4.49 -7.65
C GLY A 134 1.94 3.22 -7.85
N ALA A 135 2.01 2.22 -6.97
CA ALA A 135 1.26 0.98 -7.13
C ALA A 135 -0.27 1.21 -7.05
N LYS A 136 -1.02 0.40 -7.78
CA LYS A 136 -2.49 0.42 -7.85
C LYS A 136 -3.03 -0.93 -7.42
N VAL A 137 -3.87 -0.95 -6.39
CA VAL A 137 -4.59 -2.14 -5.93
C VAL A 137 -6.07 -1.90 -6.19
N LEU A 138 -6.64 -2.60 -7.19
CA LEU A 138 -7.93 -2.26 -7.76
C LEU A 138 -8.90 -3.43 -7.70
N GLY A 139 -9.84 -3.41 -6.77
CA GLY A 139 -10.88 -4.43 -6.61
C GLY A 139 -11.15 -4.86 -5.18
N PRO A 140 -12.24 -5.59 -4.92
CA PRO A 140 -12.68 -5.93 -3.57
C PRO A 140 -12.04 -7.23 -3.02
N PHE A 141 -10.80 -7.50 -3.39
CA PHE A 141 -10.07 -8.70 -2.97
C PHE A 141 -9.16 -8.44 -1.77
N LYS A 142 -8.62 -9.51 -1.22
CA LYS A 142 -7.74 -9.48 -0.05
C LYS A 142 -6.26 -9.56 -0.46
N ILE A 143 -5.46 -8.74 0.16
CA ILE A 143 -4.00 -8.84 0.24
C ILE A 143 -3.66 -9.40 1.61
N GLY A 144 -2.97 -10.53 1.65
CA GLY A 144 -2.61 -11.21 2.90
C GLY A 144 -1.62 -10.44 3.76
N ASP A 145 -1.36 -10.95 4.96
CA ASP A 145 -0.41 -10.35 5.89
C ASP A 145 1.04 -10.44 5.36
N ASN A 146 1.87 -9.48 5.72
CA ASN A 146 3.30 -9.41 5.36
C ASN A 146 3.56 -9.39 3.85
N VAL A 147 2.59 -8.94 3.05
CA VAL A 147 2.75 -8.82 1.60
C VAL A 147 3.52 -7.55 1.26
N LYS A 148 4.41 -7.66 0.25
CA LYS A 148 5.10 -6.53 -0.36
C LYS A 148 4.66 -6.38 -1.80
N ILE A 149 4.15 -5.19 -2.15
CA ILE A 149 3.75 -4.81 -3.50
C ILE A 149 4.80 -3.85 -4.04
N ALA A 150 5.41 -4.20 -5.15
CA ALA A 150 6.46 -3.39 -5.77
C ALA A 150 5.96 -2.02 -6.24
N ALA A 151 6.90 -1.09 -6.43
CA ALA A 151 6.62 0.19 -7.05
C ALA A 151 5.99 0.01 -8.45
N ASN A 152 5.00 0.85 -8.78
CA ASN A 152 4.24 0.83 -10.03
C ASN A 152 3.53 -0.49 -10.38
N ALA A 153 3.41 -1.41 -9.45
CA ALA A 153 2.64 -2.63 -9.66
C ALA A 153 1.14 -2.35 -9.79
N VAL A 154 0.44 -3.12 -10.64
CA VAL A 154 -1.02 -3.04 -10.81
C VAL A 154 -1.62 -4.37 -10.36
N VAL A 155 -2.15 -4.40 -9.16
CA VAL A 155 -2.74 -5.58 -8.53
C VAL A 155 -4.23 -5.64 -8.84
N LEU A 156 -4.67 -6.74 -9.45
CA LEU A 156 -6.05 -6.95 -9.91
C LEU A 156 -6.68 -8.21 -9.31
N GLU A 157 -5.96 -8.96 -8.49
CA GLU A 157 -6.38 -10.22 -7.86
C GLU A 157 -5.78 -10.39 -6.46
N GLU A 158 -6.24 -11.39 -5.74
CA GLU A 158 -5.74 -11.70 -4.38
C GLU A 158 -4.25 -12.01 -4.37
N ILE A 159 -3.57 -11.55 -3.31
CA ILE A 159 -2.18 -11.92 -3.03
C ILE A 159 -2.14 -12.65 -1.69
N PRO A 160 -1.65 -13.91 -1.67
CA PRO A 160 -1.52 -14.66 -0.43
C PRO A 160 -0.50 -14.03 0.52
N GLU A 161 -0.63 -14.31 1.81
CA GLU A 161 0.29 -13.84 2.83
C GLU A 161 1.76 -14.20 2.57
N ASN A 162 2.68 -13.42 3.16
CA ASN A 162 4.14 -13.61 3.06
C ASN A 162 4.66 -13.63 1.62
N SER A 163 4.02 -12.87 0.74
CA SER A 163 4.32 -12.82 -0.69
C SER A 163 4.87 -11.47 -1.14
N THR A 164 5.63 -11.51 -2.24
CA THR A 164 6.04 -10.29 -2.96
C THR A 164 5.40 -10.30 -4.34
N ALA A 165 4.69 -9.22 -4.70
CA ALA A 165 4.03 -9.06 -5.99
C ALA A 165 4.63 -7.91 -6.80
N VAL A 166 4.82 -8.12 -8.10
CA VAL A 166 5.54 -7.19 -9.00
C VAL A 166 4.89 -7.15 -10.38
N GLY A 167 4.92 -6.02 -11.03
CA GLY A 167 4.53 -5.85 -12.44
C GLY A 167 3.13 -5.32 -12.66
N ALA A 168 2.74 -5.13 -13.92
CA ALA A 168 1.45 -4.65 -14.37
C ALA A 168 0.95 -5.50 -15.56
N PRO A 169 0.02 -6.45 -15.34
CA PRO A 169 -0.57 -6.85 -14.06
C PRO A 169 0.43 -7.51 -13.11
N ALA A 170 0.22 -7.33 -11.81
CA ALA A 170 1.12 -7.84 -10.79
C ALA A 170 1.06 -9.36 -10.68
N ARG A 171 2.21 -10.00 -10.48
CA ARG A 171 2.33 -11.44 -10.25
C ARG A 171 3.16 -11.70 -8.99
N VAL A 172 2.82 -12.73 -8.25
CA VAL A 172 3.58 -13.17 -7.08
C VAL A 172 4.90 -13.77 -7.56
N VAL A 173 6.02 -13.17 -7.17
CA VAL A 173 7.39 -13.63 -7.53
C VAL A 173 8.09 -14.33 -6.38
N ARG A 174 7.63 -14.18 -5.13
CA ARG A 174 8.14 -14.86 -3.94
C ARG A 174 7.01 -15.16 -2.98
N ARG A 175 7.11 -16.32 -2.30
CA ARG A 175 6.20 -16.76 -1.24
C ARG A 175 7.00 -17.52 -0.19
N ASN A 176 6.78 -17.25 1.11
CA ASN A 176 7.37 -17.98 2.25
C ASN A 176 8.89 -18.08 2.26
N GLY A 177 9.61 -16.99 2.12
CA GLY A 177 11.01 -17.17 2.37
C GLY A 177 11.98 -16.25 1.70
N ILE A 178 12.07 -15.06 2.17
CA ILE A 178 13.34 -14.38 2.46
C ILE A 178 12.94 -13.28 3.42
N LYS A 179 13.56 -13.26 4.57
CA LYS A 179 13.47 -12.14 5.50
C LYS A 179 13.89 -10.88 4.74
N VAL A 180 12.94 -10.05 4.34
CA VAL A 180 13.25 -8.68 3.95
C VAL A 180 13.55 -7.98 5.25
N THR A 181 14.81 -7.63 5.47
CA THR A 181 15.34 -7.13 6.74
C THR A 181 15.07 -5.65 6.95
N GLN A 182 14.53 -4.94 5.94
CA GLN A 182 14.21 -3.51 6.05
C GLN A 182 12.82 -3.25 5.47
N ASP A 183 11.96 -2.62 6.26
CA ASP A 183 10.59 -2.30 5.88
C ASP A 183 10.50 -1.35 4.68
N LEU A 184 11.54 -0.53 4.44
CA LEU A 184 11.57 0.49 3.39
C LEU A 184 12.22 0.02 2.08
N ASP A 185 12.64 -1.24 1.98
CA ASP A 185 13.26 -1.76 0.75
C ASP A 185 12.22 -2.03 -0.33
N GLN A 186 12.10 -1.12 -1.29
CA GLN A 186 11.21 -1.22 -2.44
C GLN A 186 11.96 -1.39 -3.80
N ILE A 187 13.29 -1.44 -3.78
CA ILE A 187 14.13 -1.50 -5.00
C ILE A 187 14.74 -2.87 -5.30
N HIS A 188 14.98 -3.72 -4.29
CA HIS A 188 15.55 -5.05 -4.49
C HIS A 188 14.48 -6.11 -4.80
N ILE A 189 13.48 -5.75 -5.61
CA ILE A 189 12.40 -6.64 -6.03
C ILE A 189 12.70 -7.15 -7.44
N PRO A 190 12.73 -8.48 -7.68
CA PRO A 190 13.00 -9.03 -9.01
C PRO A 190 11.92 -8.58 -10.01
N ASP A 191 12.34 -8.08 -11.17
CA ASP A 191 11.44 -7.77 -12.28
C ASP A 191 10.94 -9.08 -12.95
N PRO A 192 9.60 -9.36 -12.93
CA PRO A 192 9.06 -10.58 -13.51
C PRO A 192 9.20 -10.64 -15.03
N ILE A 193 9.19 -9.50 -15.69
CA ILE A 193 9.34 -9.42 -17.15
C ILE A 193 10.76 -9.85 -17.53
N SER A 194 11.77 -9.33 -16.85
CA SER A 194 13.15 -9.73 -17.05
C SER A 194 13.39 -11.22 -16.78
N GLN A 195 12.75 -11.77 -15.73
CA GLN A 195 12.82 -13.20 -15.43
C GLN A 195 12.15 -14.05 -16.51
N GLU A 196 10.99 -13.66 -17.00
CA GLU A 196 10.27 -14.37 -18.04
C GLU A 196 11.02 -14.30 -19.39
N LEU A 197 11.55 -13.14 -19.75
CA LEU A 197 12.39 -12.98 -20.94
C LEU A 197 13.65 -13.85 -20.86
N CYS A 198 14.27 -13.94 -19.70
CA CYS A 198 15.42 -14.83 -19.49
C CYS A 198 15.05 -16.32 -19.70
N ARG A 199 13.90 -16.77 -19.15
CA ARG A 199 13.39 -18.14 -19.35
C ARG A 199 13.10 -18.43 -20.83
N GLN A 200 12.47 -17.50 -21.52
CA GLN A 200 12.15 -17.64 -22.95
C GLN A 200 13.41 -17.69 -23.78
N ARG A 201 14.40 -16.87 -23.47
CA ARG A 201 15.73 -16.90 -24.16
C ARG A 201 16.41 -18.24 -24.01
N ILE A 202 16.48 -18.80 -22.81
CA ILE A 202 17.07 -20.14 -22.57
C ILE A 202 16.32 -21.19 -23.39
N LYS A 203 14.99 -21.13 -23.43
CA LYS A 203 14.19 -22.09 -24.20
C LYS A 203 14.38 -21.95 -25.71
N ILE A 204 14.56 -20.75 -26.22
CA ILE A 204 14.88 -20.49 -27.62
C ILE A 204 16.26 -21.07 -27.97
N GLU A 205 17.30 -20.83 -27.16
CA GLU A 205 18.64 -21.36 -27.36
C GLU A 205 18.64 -22.90 -27.37
N GLU A 206 17.84 -23.53 -26.51
CA GLU A 206 17.66 -24.98 -26.47
C GLU A 206 17.00 -25.53 -27.76
N LEU A 207 15.91 -24.87 -28.21
CA LEU A 207 15.23 -25.25 -29.46
C LEU A 207 16.11 -25.03 -30.68
N GLU A 208 16.89 -23.97 -30.75
CA GLU A 208 17.85 -23.73 -31.83
C GLU A 208 18.92 -24.84 -31.91
N LYS A 209 19.39 -25.32 -30.76
CA LYS A 209 20.31 -26.45 -30.69
C LYS A 209 19.69 -27.74 -31.23
N GLN A 210 18.46 -28.05 -30.83
CA GLN A 210 17.73 -29.23 -31.33
C GLN A 210 17.49 -29.15 -32.82
N ILE A 211 17.13 -27.98 -33.36
CA ILE A 211 16.96 -27.77 -34.81
C ILE A 211 18.29 -28.01 -35.57
N LYS A 212 19.41 -27.53 -35.05
CA LYS A 212 20.73 -27.75 -35.63
C LYS A 212 21.08 -29.24 -35.68
N GLU A 213 20.80 -29.96 -34.60
CA GLU A 213 21.06 -31.43 -34.53
C GLU A 213 20.16 -32.19 -35.51
N LEU A 214 18.93 -31.79 -35.73
CA LEU A 214 18.03 -32.42 -36.70
C LEU A 214 18.40 -32.12 -38.16
N LYS A 215 18.97 -30.93 -38.43
CA LYS A 215 19.43 -30.56 -39.79
C LYS A 215 20.76 -31.24 -40.19
N ASN A 216 21.51 -31.74 -39.24
CA ASN A 216 22.78 -32.41 -39.46
C ASN A 216 22.67 -33.97 -39.50
N LYS A 217 21.42 -34.49 -39.36
CA LYS A 217 21.06 -35.90 -39.62
C LYS A 217 20.43 -36.06 -40.99
#